data_af45d5f3ae0010189468b6e21d6a5b0c
#
_entry.id   af45d5f3ae0010189468b6e21d6a5b0c
#
_cell.length_a   1.000
_cell.length_b   1.000
_cell.length_c   1.000
_cell.angle_alpha   90.00
_cell.angle_beta   90.00
_cell.angle_gamma   90.00
#
_symmetry.space_group_name_H-M   'P 1'
#
loop_
_entity.id
_entity.type
_entity.pdbx_description
1 polymer ?
#
loop_
_entity_poly.entity_id
_entity_poly.type
_entity_poly.pdbx_seq_one_letter_code
_entity_poly.pdbx_strand_id
1 'polypeptide(L)'
;VVTVFVISVFGASQDIVIDAYRRELLADDELGIGTSFFVNAYRLSSLVPTSLALILSDHLPWSVVYWVTAAFMGVGIVTTFLIREVSDDALAPGTLRAAIIDPFVEFFSRGGIKAGLAILAFMFLYKIGDNMATALATPFYLDMGFSRTEIGTIAKAAALWAVIAGG
;
A
#
# COMPACT_ATOMS: atom_id res chain seq x y z
N VAL A 1 -13.50 -12.82 9.26
CA VAL A 1 -14.00 -11.94 8.18
C VAL A 1 -14.13 -10.50 8.66
N VAL A 2 -14.88 -10.23 9.74
CA VAL A 2 -15.09 -8.86 10.26
C VAL A 2 -13.77 -8.15 10.59
N THR A 3 -12.85 -8.81 11.29
CA THR A 3 -11.54 -8.24 11.64
C THR A 3 -10.73 -7.86 10.42
N VAL A 4 -10.70 -8.70 9.40
CA VAL A 4 -10.00 -8.41 8.14
C VAL A 4 -10.61 -7.21 7.43
N PHE A 5 -11.94 -7.12 7.40
CA PHE A 5 -12.65 -5.99 6.82
C PHE A 5 -12.30 -4.67 7.54
N VAL A 6 -12.34 -4.67 8.88
CA VAL A 6 -11.99 -3.50 9.69
C VAL A 6 -10.54 -3.06 9.44
N ILE A 7 -9.58 -4.00 9.44
CA ILE A 7 -8.18 -3.70 9.14
C ILE A 7 -8.04 -3.10 7.72
N SER A 8 -8.75 -3.66 6.73
CA SER A 8 -8.70 -3.15 5.36
C SER A 8 -9.25 -1.73 5.24
N VAL A 9 -10.32 -1.40 5.96
CA VAL A 9 -10.88 -0.05 5.99
C VAL A 9 -9.88 0.94 6.59
N PHE A 10 -9.26 0.60 7.74
CA PHE A 10 -8.24 1.46 8.33
C PHE A 10 -7.01 1.60 7.46
N GLY A 11 -6.54 0.52 6.81
CA GLY A 11 -5.43 0.56 5.87
C GLY A 11 -5.73 1.49 4.69
N ALA A 12 -6.88 1.32 4.03
CA ALA A 12 -7.28 2.19 2.94
C ALA A 12 -7.42 3.67 3.36
N SER A 13 -7.94 3.91 4.57
CA SER A 13 -8.02 5.28 5.11
C SER A 13 -6.64 5.89 5.35
N GLN A 14 -5.69 5.09 5.85
CA GLN A 14 -4.31 5.52 6.06
C GLN A 14 -3.63 5.86 4.73
N ASP A 15 -3.82 5.04 3.69
CA ASP A 15 -3.24 5.28 2.35
C ASP A 15 -3.72 6.62 1.78
N ILE A 16 -5.01 6.94 1.92
CA ILE A 16 -5.58 8.22 1.46
C ILE A 16 -4.91 9.40 2.18
N VAL A 17 -4.75 9.31 3.50
CA VAL A 17 -4.12 10.38 4.30
C VAL A 17 -2.65 10.58 3.92
N ILE A 18 -1.90 9.48 3.74
CA ILE A 18 -0.49 9.53 3.34
C ILE A 18 -0.34 10.15 1.95
N ASP A 19 -1.20 9.78 1.00
CA ASP A 19 -1.16 10.33 -0.35
C ASP A 19 -1.52 11.82 -0.39
N ALA A 20 -2.51 12.25 0.39
CA ALA A 20 -2.86 13.65 0.55
C ALA A 20 -1.68 14.44 1.17
N TYR A 21 -1.15 13.96 2.29
CA TYR A 21 -0.02 14.59 2.97
C TYR A 21 1.20 14.76 2.05
N ARG A 22 1.54 13.73 1.27
CA ARG A 22 2.61 13.79 0.29
C ARG A 22 2.36 14.86 -0.77
N ARG A 23 1.12 14.99 -1.25
CA ARG A 23 0.75 15.98 -2.26
C ARG A 23 0.83 17.41 -1.74
N GLU A 24 0.49 17.62 -0.47
CA GLU A 24 0.54 18.93 0.19
C GLU A 24 1.96 19.33 0.62
N LEU A 25 2.79 18.34 0.96
CA LEU A 25 4.15 18.58 1.45
C LEU A 25 5.13 18.95 0.33
N LEU A 26 4.96 18.34 -0.86
CA LEU A 26 5.91 18.46 -1.96
C LEU A 26 5.49 19.52 -2.97
N ALA A 27 6.44 20.35 -3.41
CA ALA A 27 6.23 21.25 -4.52
C ALA A 27 6.04 20.46 -5.85
N ASP A 28 5.42 21.09 -6.85
CA ASP A 28 5.08 20.41 -8.11
C ASP A 28 6.31 19.87 -8.86
N ASP A 29 7.45 20.51 -8.77
CA ASP A 29 8.74 20.10 -9.35
C ASP A 29 9.41 18.97 -8.54
N GLU A 30 9.08 18.82 -7.25
CA GLU A 30 9.61 17.77 -6.36
C GLU A 30 8.77 16.49 -6.40
N LEU A 31 7.53 16.53 -6.90
CA LEU A 31 6.60 15.39 -6.88
C LEU A 31 7.17 14.14 -7.55
N GLY A 32 7.93 14.27 -8.62
CA GLY A 32 8.53 13.14 -9.32
C GLY A 32 9.54 12.39 -8.45
N ILE A 33 10.48 13.12 -7.86
CA ILE A 33 11.51 12.55 -6.97
C ILE A 33 10.87 12.03 -5.68
N GLY A 34 9.99 12.79 -5.06
CA GLY A 34 9.31 12.39 -3.84
C GLY A 34 8.46 11.13 -4.01
N THR A 35 7.78 10.99 -5.16
CA THR A 35 7.04 9.77 -5.50
C THR A 35 7.97 8.57 -5.65
N SER A 36 9.15 8.75 -6.27
CA SER A 36 10.14 7.68 -6.40
C SER A 36 10.65 7.21 -5.03
N PHE A 37 10.95 8.13 -4.11
CA PHE A 37 11.31 7.78 -2.75
C PHE A 37 10.20 7.04 -2.00
N PHE A 38 8.97 7.51 -2.12
CA PHE A 38 7.80 6.87 -1.51
C PHE A 38 7.61 5.44 -2.01
N VAL A 39 7.64 5.22 -3.33
CA VAL A 39 7.48 3.90 -3.93
C VAL A 39 8.60 2.95 -3.49
N ASN A 40 9.86 3.40 -3.46
CA ASN A 40 10.98 2.59 -3.01
C ASN A 40 10.88 2.27 -1.50
N ALA A 41 10.50 3.22 -0.65
CA ALA A 41 10.26 2.98 0.77
C ALA A 41 9.12 1.98 0.99
N TYR A 42 8.02 2.08 0.25
CA TYR A 42 6.92 1.12 0.27
C TYR A 42 7.39 -0.30 -0.09
N ARG A 43 8.21 -0.42 -1.15
CA ARG A 43 8.77 -1.71 -1.58
C ARG A 43 9.68 -2.32 -0.53
N LEU A 44 10.55 -1.52 0.11
CA LEU A 44 11.41 -1.99 1.20
C LEU A 44 10.57 -2.42 2.41
N SER A 45 9.61 -1.63 2.82
CA SER A 45 8.75 -1.96 3.97
C SER A 45 7.92 -3.22 3.74
N SER A 46 7.54 -3.51 2.48
CA SER A 46 6.80 -4.73 2.13
C SER A 46 7.59 -6.02 2.37
N LEU A 47 8.92 -5.97 2.48
CA LEU A 47 9.72 -7.14 2.84
C LEU A 47 9.44 -7.62 4.28
N VAL A 48 9.00 -6.75 5.17
CA VAL A 48 8.67 -7.14 6.54
C VAL A 48 7.54 -8.16 6.57
N PRO A 49 6.33 -7.89 6.04
CA PRO A 49 5.24 -8.86 6.08
C PRO A 49 5.41 -10.01 5.08
N THR A 50 6.19 -9.84 4.00
CA THR A 50 6.28 -10.86 2.94
C THR A 50 7.51 -11.75 3.04
N SER A 51 8.67 -11.20 3.37
CA SER A 51 9.94 -11.94 3.45
C SER A 51 10.27 -12.31 4.89
N LEU A 52 10.41 -11.32 5.77
CA LEU A 52 10.77 -11.55 7.17
C LEU A 52 9.75 -12.44 7.89
N ALA A 53 8.45 -12.21 7.68
CA ALA A 53 7.41 -13.04 8.30
C ALA A 53 7.48 -14.50 7.85
N LEU A 54 7.78 -14.78 6.58
CA LEU A 54 7.94 -16.15 6.08
C LEU A 54 9.17 -16.83 6.70
N ILE A 55 10.31 -16.14 6.74
CA ILE A 55 11.54 -16.67 7.34
C ILE A 55 11.31 -16.99 8.82
N LEU A 56 10.71 -16.06 9.56
CA LEU A 56 10.42 -16.27 10.98
C LEU A 56 9.41 -17.41 11.21
N SER A 57 8.47 -17.61 10.30
CA SER A 57 7.43 -18.65 10.44
C SER A 57 7.96 -20.08 10.30
N ASP A 58 9.17 -20.28 9.80
CA ASP A 58 9.83 -21.60 9.80
C ASP A 58 10.46 -21.92 11.17
N HIS A 59 10.72 -20.92 12.01
CA HIS A 59 11.41 -21.06 13.28
C HIS A 59 10.55 -20.71 14.49
N LEU A 60 9.51 -19.91 14.32
CA LEU A 60 8.66 -19.37 15.38
C LEU A 60 7.19 -19.62 15.11
N PRO A 61 6.36 -19.78 16.17
CA PRO A 61 4.92 -19.87 16.01
C PRO A 61 4.34 -18.57 15.44
N TRP A 62 3.30 -18.68 14.62
CA TRP A 62 2.66 -17.54 13.95
C TRP A 62 2.25 -16.40 14.88
N SER A 63 1.86 -16.70 16.11
CA SER A 63 1.53 -15.67 17.10
C SER A 63 2.70 -14.72 17.38
N VAL A 64 3.92 -15.27 17.48
CA VAL A 64 5.14 -14.47 17.69
C VAL A 64 5.52 -13.71 16.43
N VAL A 65 5.39 -14.34 15.26
CA VAL A 65 5.64 -13.68 13.97
C VAL A 65 4.74 -12.45 13.79
N TYR A 66 3.46 -12.55 14.13
CA TYR A 66 2.55 -11.40 14.07
C TYR A 66 2.93 -10.29 15.07
N TRP A 67 3.38 -10.62 16.28
CA TRP A 67 3.84 -9.61 17.22
C TRP A 67 5.11 -8.89 16.73
N VAL A 68 6.05 -9.64 16.17
CA VAL A 68 7.28 -9.06 15.59
C VAL A 68 6.93 -8.15 14.41
N THR A 69 6.10 -8.60 13.48
CA THR A 69 5.70 -7.76 12.34
C THR A 69 4.89 -6.54 12.77
N ALA A 70 4.02 -6.68 13.77
CA ALA A 70 3.27 -5.56 14.33
C ALA A 70 4.19 -4.52 15.00
N ALA A 71 5.32 -4.93 15.59
CA ALA A 71 6.27 -3.98 16.19
C ALA A 71 6.84 -2.99 15.17
N PHE A 72 6.97 -3.38 13.89
CA PHE A 72 7.38 -2.46 12.83
C PHE A 72 6.36 -1.34 12.58
N MET A 73 5.09 -1.53 12.93
CA MET A 73 4.09 -0.45 12.90
C MET A 73 4.46 0.69 13.87
N GLY A 74 5.24 0.39 14.91
CA GLY A 74 5.76 1.38 15.84
C GLY A 74 6.56 2.49 15.14
N VAL A 75 7.28 2.16 14.06
CA VAL A 75 8.02 3.15 13.26
C VAL A 75 7.03 4.15 12.65
N GLY A 76 5.92 3.66 12.06
CA GLY A 76 4.88 4.52 11.49
C GLY A 76 4.22 5.39 12.56
N ILE A 77 3.90 4.82 13.72
CA ILE A 77 3.30 5.56 14.85
C ILE A 77 4.24 6.67 15.32
N VAL A 78 5.52 6.36 15.57
CA VAL A 78 6.52 7.35 15.98
C VAL A 78 6.68 8.43 14.92
N THR A 79 6.76 8.05 13.66
CA THR A 79 6.86 8.99 12.55
C THR A 79 5.67 9.93 12.53
N THR A 80 4.45 9.44 12.69
CA THR A 80 3.23 10.27 12.71
C THR A 80 3.26 11.33 13.81
N PHE A 81 3.85 11.03 14.98
CA PHE A 81 4.00 12.03 16.05
C PHE A 81 5.16 13.01 15.83
N LEU A 82 6.13 12.67 14.99
CA LEU A 82 7.29 13.51 14.72
C LEU A 82 7.14 14.39 13.48
N ILE A 83 6.24 14.02 12.56
CA ILE A 83 6.02 14.79 11.33
C ILE A 83 5.32 16.11 11.66
N ARG A 84 5.76 17.16 10.97
CA ARG A 84 5.10 18.45 11.03
C ARG A 84 3.80 18.43 10.25
N GLU A 85 2.73 18.90 10.85
CA GLU A 85 1.46 19.09 10.16
C GLU A 85 1.59 20.21 9.11
N VAL A 86 1.15 19.91 7.90
CA VAL A 86 1.07 20.91 6.84
C VAL A 86 -0.23 21.65 7.04
N SER A 87 -0.14 22.89 7.56
CA SER A 87 -1.29 23.74 7.74
C SER A 87 -1.60 24.50 6.43
N ASP A 88 -2.53 23.97 5.68
CA ASP A 88 -3.13 24.71 4.57
C ASP A 88 -4.64 24.84 4.83
N ASP A 89 -5.00 25.89 5.56
CA ASP A 89 -6.39 26.21 5.91
C ASP A 89 -7.27 26.52 4.68
N ALA A 90 -6.64 26.73 3.51
CA ALA A 90 -7.34 27.16 2.30
C ALA A 90 -8.00 26.01 1.53
N LEU A 91 -7.62 24.77 1.76
CA LEU A 91 -8.05 23.61 0.96
C LEU A 91 -8.97 22.64 1.69
N ALA A 92 -9.22 22.82 2.97
CA ALA A 92 -10.11 21.95 3.72
C ALA A 92 -11.55 22.08 3.20
N PRO A 93 -12.19 20.99 2.74
CA PRO A 93 -13.57 21.05 2.31
C PRO A 93 -14.46 21.43 3.48
N GLY A 94 -15.20 22.53 3.36
CA GLY A 94 -16.02 23.10 4.44
C GLY A 94 -17.17 22.21 4.94
N THR A 95 -17.46 21.12 4.22
CA THR A 95 -18.51 20.16 4.58
C THR A 95 -18.09 18.73 4.22
N LEU A 96 -18.58 17.74 5.00
CA LEU A 96 -18.38 16.33 4.72
C LEU A 96 -18.92 15.93 3.32
N ARG A 97 -19.97 16.59 2.87
CA ARG A 97 -20.55 16.39 1.52
C ARG A 97 -19.55 16.83 0.45
N ALA A 98 -18.95 17.99 0.58
CA ALA A 98 -17.92 18.47 -0.34
C ALA A 98 -16.72 17.53 -0.36
N ALA A 99 -16.29 17.02 0.79
CA ALA A 99 -15.18 16.09 0.88
C ALA A 99 -15.44 14.74 0.20
N ILE A 100 -16.68 14.24 0.20
CA ILE A 100 -17.01 12.90 -0.31
C ILE A 100 -17.66 12.95 -1.69
N ILE A 101 -18.64 13.81 -1.92
CA ILE A 101 -19.49 13.78 -3.13
C ILE A 101 -18.84 14.55 -4.28
N ASP A 102 -18.30 15.73 -4.00
CA ASP A 102 -17.79 16.60 -5.05
C ASP A 102 -16.65 15.98 -5.89
N PRO A 103 -15.70 15.21 -5.33
CA PRO A 103 -14.69 14.50 -6.13
C PRO A 103 -15.30 13.50 -7.13
N PHE A 104 -16.36 12.79 -6.74
CA PHE A 104 -17.06 11.88 -7.65
C PHE A 104 -17.82 12.64 -8.75
N VAL A 105 -18.51 13.72 -8.37
CA VAL A 105 -19.21 14.57 -9.34
C VAL A 105 -18.22 15.15 -10.34
N GLU A 106 -17.09 15.66 -9.87
CA GLU A 106 -16.04 16.20 -10.73
C GLU A 106 -15.46 15.12 -11.66
N PHE A 107 -15.10 13.96 -11.14
CA PHE A 107 -14.59 12.84 -11.92
C PHE A 107 -15.52 12.45 -13.07
N PHE A 108 -16.80 12.27 -12.77
CA PHE A 108 -17.80 11.91 -13.80
C PHE A 108 -18.17 13.05 -14.73
N SER A 109 -18.00 14.30 -14.33
CA SER A 109 -18.27 15.47 -15.18
C SER A 109 -17.22 15.68 -16.27
N ARG A 110 -15.96 15.28 -16.05
CA ARG A 110 -14.84 15.47 -16.98
C ARG A 110 -14.99 14.71 -18.30
N GLY A 111 -15.44 13.46 -18.24
CA GLY A 111 -15.53 12.58 -19.43
C GLY A 111 -16.90 11.93 -19.63
N GLY A 112 -17.86 12.26 -18.79
CA GLY A 112 -19.16 11.63 -18.73
C GLY A 112 -19.16 10.28 -18.03
N ILE A 113 -20.35 9.83 -17.65
CA ILE A 113 -20.55 8.63 -16.83
C ILE A 113 -19.97 7.37 -17.50
N LYS A 114 -20.15 7.22 -18.83
CA LYS A 114 -19.66 6.04 -19.56
C LYS A 114 -18.13 5.92 -19.51
N ALA A 115 -17.42 7.02 -19.77
CA ALA A 115 -15.97 7.05 -19.71
C ALA A 115 -15.46 6.85 -18.27
N GLY A 116 -16.08 7.48 -17.28
CA GLY A 116 -15.74 7.30 -15.88
C GLY A 116 -15.92 5.84 -15.43
N LEU A 117 -17.05 5.20 -15.77
CA LEU A 117 -17.28 3.78 -15.47
C LEU A 117 -16.30 2.85 -16.18
N ALA A 118 -15.94 3.14 -17.44
CA ALA A 118 -14.94 2.36 -18.17
C ALA A 118 -13.55 2.42 -17.50
N ILE A 119 -13.13 3.61 -17.06
CA ILE A 119 -11.87 3.81 -16.33
C ILE A 119 -11.91 3.03 -15.02
N LEU A 120 -12.96 3.16 -14.22
CA LEU A 120 -13.10 2.43 -12.96
C LEU A 120 -13.11 0.92 -13.17
N ALA A 121 -13.83 0.42 -14.17
CA ALA A 121 -13.87 -1.00 -14.51
C ALA A 121 -12.47 -1.50 -14.93
N PHE A 122 -11.75 -0.75 -15.75
CA PHE A 122 -10.38 -1.08 -16.13
C PHE A 122 -9.46 -1.16 -14.91
N MET A 123 -9.46 -0.14 -14.05
CA MET A 123 -8.64 -0.12 -12.83
C MET A 123 -8.97 -1.30 -11.90
N PHE A 124 -10.27 -1.59 -11.74
CA PHE A 124 -10.73 -2.69 -10.89
C PHE A 124 -10.29 -4.06 -11.43
N LEU A 125 -10.52 -4.32 -12.72
CA LEU A 125 -10.13 -5.60 -13.36
C LEU A 125 -8.61 -5.79 -13.38
N TYR A 126 -7.86 -4.73 -13.69
CA TYR A 126 -6.40 -4.75 -13.64
C TYR A 126 -5.90 -5.09 -12.24
N LYS A 127 -6.44 -4.42 -11.21
CA LYS A 127 -6.01 -4.62 -9.83
C LYS A 127 -6.40 -5.98 -9.26
N ILE A 128 -7.55 -6.53 -9.65
CA ILE A 128 -7.93 -7.91 -9.30
C ILE A 128 -6.92 -8.91 -9.85
N GLY A 129 -6.57 -8.82 -11.14
CA GLY A 129 -5.60 -9.73 -11.75
C GLY A 129 -4.25 -9.71 -11.06
N ASP A 130 -3.71 -8.52 -10.79
CA ASP A 130 -2.46 -8.31 -10.06
C ASP A 130 -2.50 -8.88 -8.63
N ASN A 131 -3.58 -8.58 -7.90
CA ASN A 131 -3.76 -9.08 -6.54
C ASN A 131 -3.91 -10.61 -6.48
N MET A 132 -4.65 -11.21 -7.42
CA MET A 132 -4.81 -12.67 -7.48
C MET A 132 -3.48 -13.35 -7.79
N ALA A 133 -2.72 -12.87 -8.76
CA ALA A 133 -1.40 -13.40 -9.08
C ALA A 133 -0.46 -13.33 -7.87
N THR A 134 -0.43 -12.19 -7.19
CA THR A 134 0.40 -11.99 -5.99
C THR A 134 -0.03 -12.89 -4.82
N ALA A 135 -1.34 -13.02 -4.58
CA ALA A 135 -1.88 -13.84 -3.49
C ALA A 135 -1.61 -15.34 -3.70
N LEU A 136 -1.65 -15.80 -4.95
CA LEU A 136 -1.42 -17.21 -5.28
C LEU A 136 0.05 -17.59 -5.39
N ALA A 137 0.97 -16.63 -5.53
CA ALA A 137 2.39 -16.90 -5.70
C ALA A 137 3.00 -17.71 -4.54
N THR A 138 2.74 -17.31 -3.30
CA THR A 138 3.28 -18.01 -2.12
C THR A 138 2.73 -19.43 -1.95
N PRO A 139 1.40 -19.68 -2.00
CA PRO A 139 0.86 -21.05 -2.02
C PRO A 139 1.44 -21.90 -3.14
N PHE A 140 1.55 -21.36 -4.35
CA PHE A 140 2.12 -22.06 -5.50
C PHE A 140 3.57 -22.53 -5.24
N TYR A 141 4.43 -21.68 -4.68
CA TYR A 141 5.79 -22.08 -4.34
C TYR A 141 5.84 -23.15 -3.24
N LEU A 142 4.95 -23.06 -2.25
CA LEU A 142 4.83 -24.10 -1.21
C LEU A 142 4.38 -25.44 -1.79
N ASP A 143 3.44 -25.45 -2.71
CA ASP A 143 2.97 -26.67 -3.39
C ASP A 143 4.06 -27.29 -4.27
N MET A 144 5.00 -26.49 -4.79
CA MET A 144 6.21 -26.97 -5.49
C MET A 144 7.27 -27.53 -4.54
N GLY A 145 7.09 -27.46 -3.21
CA GLY A 145 7.98 -28.02 -2.21
C GLY A 145 9.05 -27.05 -1.69
N PHE A 146 9.01 -25.76 -2.03
CA PHE A 146 9.93 -24.78 -1.46
C PHE A 146 9.58 -24.49 0.01
N SER A 147 10.60 -24.35 0.85
CA SER A 147 10.42 -23.89 2.22
C SER A 147 10.04 -22.40 2.29
N ARG A 148 9.42 -21.99 3.38
CA ARG A 148 9.05 -20.59 3.60
C ARG A 148 10.27 -19.66 3.62
N THR A 149 11.39 -20.16 4.20
CA THR A 149 12.66 -19.45 4.19
C THR A 149 13.21 -19.24 2.77
N GLU A 150 13.18 -20.25 1.91
CA GLU A 150 13.58 -20.12 0.51
C GLU A 150 12.69 -19.12 -0.25
N ILE A 151 11.40 -19.18 -0.04
CA ILE A 151 10.46 -18.23 -0.65
C ILE A 151 10.76 -16.79 -0.16
N GLY A 152 10.95 -16.60 1.15
CA GLY A 152 11.24 -15.30 1.74
C GLY A 152 12.58 -14.72 1.28
N THR A 153 13.62 -15.53 1.21
CA THR A 153 14.97 -15.06 0.85
C THR A 153 15.19 -14.93 -0.64
N ILE A 154 14.76 -15.92 -1.45
CA ILE A 154 15.05 -15.97 -2.88
C ILE A 154 13.95 -15.27 -3.67
N ALA A 155 12.71 -15.77 -3.59
CA ALA A 155 11.65 -15.26 -4.46
C ALA A 155 11.29 -13.79 -4.15
N LYS A 156 11.20 -13.42 -2.87
CA LYS A 156 10.83 -12.06 -2.48
C LYS A 156 11.99 -11.07 -2.62
N ALA A 157 13.21 -11.46 -2.27
CA ALA A 157 14.38 -10.61 -2.46
C ALA A 157 14.74 -10.46 -3.95
N ALA A 158 14.69 -11.53 -4.74
CA ALA A 158 14.92 -11.45 -6.19
C ALA A 158 13.87 -10.56 -6.88
N ALA A 159 12.60 -10.66 -6.48
CA ALA A 159 11.55 -9.78 -6.99
C ALA A 159 11.83 -8.30 -6.67
N LEU A 160 12.33 -7.98 -5.47
CA LEU A 160 12.72 -6.61 -5.11
C LEU A 160 13.86 -6.10 -6.01
N TRP A 161 14.92 -6.90 -6.19
CA TRP A 161 16.04 -6.52 -7.04
C TRP A 161 15.64 -6.34 -8.49
N ALA A 162 14.79 -7.24 -9.03
CA ALA A 162 14.27 -7.13 -10.38
C ALA A 162 13.48 -5.82 -10.58
N VAL A 163 12.72 -5.43 -9.59
CA VAL A 163 11.93 -4.19 -9.64
C VAL A 163 12.82 -2.95 -9.54
N ILE A 164 13.85 -2.96 -8.66
CA ILE A 164 14.81 -1.84 -8.55
C ILE A 164 15.61 -1.68 -9.85
N ALA A 165 15.99 -2.79 -10.48
CA ALA A 165 16.76 -2.77 -11.72
C ALA A 165 15.91 -2.43 -12.95
N GLY A 166 14.61 -2.68 -12.92
CA GLY A 166 13.69 -2.48 -14.05
C GLY A 166 12.88 -1.17 -14.01
N GLY A 167 12.95 -0.44 -12.92
CA GLY A 167 12.23 0.84 -12.72
C GLY A 167 13.17 1.99 -12.60
#